data_36dd683c77b3859a242a133b2974f847
#
_entry.id   36dd683c77b3859a242a133b2974f847
#
_cell.length_a   1.000
_cell.length_b   1.000
_cell.length_c   1.000
_cell.angle_alpha   90.00
_cell.angle_beta   90.00
_cell.angle_gamma   90.00
#
_symmetry.space_group_name_H-M   'P 1'
#
loop_
_entity.id
_entity.type
_entity.pdbx_description
1 polymer ?
#
loop_
_entity_poly.entity_id
_entity_poly.type
_entity_poly.pdbx_seq_one_letter_code
_entity_poly.pdbx_strand_id
1 'polypeptide(L)'
;MITTEEIAVVARNMLVESEVIGQLSVGEIDYERTNYDVDGIIVIPHAIDGEGSVRNGQVRVNIHVPDLLKNKSKGNPVYRTNIPRLIEVKKAVIGVLKNHFESGEGWNWSVGLVNPPMKEVGHNEHFVSIALDITVRDRTNNQ
;
A
#
# COMPACT_ATOMS: atom_id res chain seq x y z
N MET A 1 6.35 22.31 -5.14
CA MET A 1 5.75 21.53 -4.04
C MET A 1 5.61 20.08 -4.46
N ILE A 2 5.84 19.17 -3.55
CA ILE A 2 5.72 17.73 -3.85
C ILE A 2 4.24 17.33 -3.99
N THR A 3 3.99 16.38 -4.87
CA THR A 3 2.66 15.82 -5.13
C THR A 3 2.52 14.45 -4.48
N THR A 4 1.28 13.98 -4.30
CA THR A 4 1.05 12.61 -3.79
C THR A 4 1.56 11.56 -4.77
N GLU A 5 1.53 11.82 -6.07
CA GLU A 5 2.13 10.94 -7.07
C GLU A 5 3.62 10.76 -6.84
N GLU A 6 4.34 11.85 -6.57
CA GLU A 6 5.77 11.79 -6.28
C GLU A 6 6.05 11.02 -4.98
N ILE A 7 5.20 11.21 -3.96
CA ILE A 7 5.33 10.49 -2.70
C ILE A 7 5.02 8.99 -2.89
N ALA A 8 4.03 8.67 -3.73
CA ALA A 8 3.72 7.28 -4.08
C ALA A 8 4.92 6.59 -4.74
N VAL A 9 5.65 7.32 -5.59
CA VAL A 9 6.90 6.79 -6.20
C VAL A 9 7.93 6.48 -5.13
N VAL A 10 8.11 7.35 -4.15
CA VAL A 10 9.04 7.11 -3.04
C VAL A 10 8.65 5.84 -2.28
N ALA A 11 7.37 5.72 -1.91
CA ALA A 11 6.88 4.54 -1.19
C ALA A 11 7.08 3.25 -1.99
N ARG A 12 6.72 3.25 -3.27
CA ARG A 12 6.90 2.09 -4.13
C ARG A 12 8.38 1.69 -4.23
N ASN A 13 9.25 2.67 -4.43
CA ASN A 13 10.69 2.38 -4.55
C ASN A 13 11.27 1.79 -3.26
N MET A 14 10.83 2.27 -2.10
CA MET A 14 11.23 1.68 -0.81
C MET A 14 10.83 0.21 -0.73
N LEU A 15 9.63 -0.13 -1.19
CA LEU A 15 9.15 -1.51 -1.18
C LEU A 15 9.91 -2.39 -2.18
N VAL A 16 10.16 -1.88 -3.39
CA VAL A 16 10.90 -2.62 -4.42
C VAL A 16 12.34 -2.90 -3.97
N GLU A 17 12.97 -1.96 -3.30
CA GLU A 17 14.37 -2.06 -2.86
C GLU A 17 14.53 -2.82 -1.55
N SER A 18 13.43 -3.13 -0.86
CA SER A 18 13.47 -3.80 0.44
C SER A 18 13.84 -5.28 0.32
N GLU A 19 14.87 -5.70 1.05
CA GLU A 19 15.21 -7.12 1.15
C GLU A 19 14.13 -7.94 1.83
N VAL A 20 13.46 -7.35 2.84
CA VAL A 20 12.40 -8.02 3.58
C VAL A 20 11.24 -8.34 2.64
N ILE A 21 10.81 -7.37 1.83
CA ILE A 21 9.75 -7.58 0.84
C ILE A 21 10.22 -8.55 -0.24
N GLY A 22 11.46 -8.42 -0.70
CA GLY A 22 12.03 -9.32 -1.72
C GLY A 22 12.00 -10.78 -1.30
N GLN A 23 12.27 -11.06 -0.02
CA GLN A 23 12.25 -12.42 0.52
C GLN A 23 10.84 -13.04 0.55
N LEU A 24 9.80 -12.22 0.52
CA LEU A 24 8.42 -12.70 0.50
C LEU A 24 7.93 -13.11 -0.88
N SER A 25 8.72 -12.84 -1.91
CA SER A 25 8.39 -13.21 -3.30
C SER A 25 7.02 -12.68 -3.74
N VAL A 26 6.74 -11.41 -3.42
CA VAL A 26 5.52 -10.74 -3.87
C VAL A 26 5.54 -10.62 -5.39
N GLY A 27 4.43 -10.99 -6.03
CA GLY A 27 4.39 -11.10 -7.48
C GLY A 27 4.41 -9.78 -8.23
N GLU A 28 3.78 -8.73 -7.67
CA GLU A 28 3.86 -7.40 -8.29
C GLU A 28 3.89 -6.30 -7.23
N ILE A 29 4.65 -5.23 -7.51
CA ILE A 29 4.66 -4.01 -6.71
C ILE A 29 4.52 -2.87 -7.72
N ASP A 30 3.33 -2.30 -7.81
CA ASP A 30 3.01 -1.36 -8.87
C ASP A 30 1.97 -0.33 -8.40
N TYR A 31 1.52 0.50 -9.32
CA TYR A 31 0.47 1.49 -9.08
C TYR A 31 -0.90 0.97 -9.51
N GLU A 32 -0.95 -0.13 -10.26
CA GLU A 32 -2.18 -0.78 -10.71
C GLU A 32 -2.09 -2.29 -10.57
N ARG A 33 -3.21 -2.90 -10.18
CA ARG A 33 -3.32 -4.34 -10.10
C ARG A 33 -3.48 -4.93 -11.49
N THR A 34 -2.56 -5.78 -11.93
CA THR A 34 -2.59 -6.38 -13.27
C THR A 34 -2.62 -7.90 -13.26
N ASN A 35 -2.03 -8.55 -12.28
CA ASN A 35 -1.96 -10.01 -12.21
C ASN A 35 -2.63 -10.54 -10.95
N TYR A 36 -3.85 -11.03 -11.10
CA TYR A 36 -4.67 -11.53 -9.99
C TYR A 36 -4.28 -12.93 -9.51
N ASP A 37 -3.32 -13.58 -10.18
CA ASP A 37 -2.85 -14.92 -9.80
C ASP A 37 -1.71 -14.88 -8.78
N VAL A 38 -1.15 -13.73 -8.53
CA VAL A 38 -0.03 -13.54 -7.59
C VAL A 38 -0.36 -12.46 -6.57
N ASP A 39 0.41 -12.43 -5.48
CA ASP A 39 0.33 -11.33 -4.51
C ASP A 39 0.69 -10.01 -5.18
N GLY A 40 0.08 -8.93 -4.72
CA GLY A 40 0.39 -7.60 -5.21
C GLY A 40 0.42 -6.57 -4.09
N ILE A 41 1.35 -5.64 -4.20
CA ILE A 41 1.38 -4.43 -3.37
C ILE A 41 1.13 -3.27 -4.31
N ILE A 42 0.01 -2.60 -4.15
CA ILE A 42 -0.45 -1.56 -5.07
C ILE A 42 -0.45 -0.22 -4.34
N VAL A 43 0.31 0.72 -4.86
CA VAL A 43 0.49 2.04 -4.24
C VAL A 43 -0.35 3.07 -5.00
N ILE A 44 -1.32 3.65 -4.33
CA ILE A 44 -2.32 4.53 -4.95
C ILE A 44 -2.25 5.93 -4.33
N PRO A 45 -1.86 6.95 -5.12
CA PRO A 45 -1.91 8.31 -4.62
C PRO A 45 -3.34 8.82 -4.57
N HIS A 46 -3.65 9.58 -3.51
CA HIS A 46 -4.90 10.29 -3.37
C HIS A 46 -4.64 11.79 -3.36
N ALA A 47 -5.70 12.58 -3.35
CA ALA A 47 -5.56 14.03 -3.39
C ALA A 47 -4.89 14.59 -2.14
N ILE A 48 -4.21 15.73 -2.30
CA ILE A 48 -3.78 16.57 -1.18
C ILE A 48 -4.84 17.64 -0.98
N ASP A 49 -5.35 17.71 0.24
CA ASP A 49 -6.33 18.71 0.61
C ASP A 49 -5.67 19.91 1.27
N GLY A 50 -6.35 21.02 1.16
CA GLY A 50 -6.05 22.23 1.90
C GLY A 50 -5.33 23.28 1.08
N GLU A 51 -5.37 24.47 1.62
CA GLU A 51 -4.67 25.63 1.11
C GLU A 51 -3.76 26.16 2.22
N GLY A 52 -2.81 26.97 1.83
CA GLY A 52 -1.88 27.56 2.77
C GLY A 52 -0.60 26.79 2.94
N SER A 53 0.06 26.99 4.08
CA SER A 53 1.41 26.49 4.32
C SER A 53 1.48 25.04 4.78
N VAL A 54 0.36 24.45 5.19
CA VAL A 54 0.30 23.05 5.60
C VAL A 54 -0.85 22.37 4.87
N ARG A 55 -0.54 21.27 4.20
CA ARG A 55 -1.52 20.48 3.46
C ARG A 55 -1.47 19.05 3.90
N ASN A 56 -2.61 18.39 3.82
CA ASN A 56 -2.73 16.98 4.20
C ASN A 56 -3.20 16.18 3.00
N GLY A 57 -2.67 14.98 2.88
CA GLY A 57 -3.04 14.08 1.82
C GLY A 57 -2.90 12.64 2.25
N GLN A 58 -3.06 11.73 1.31
CA GLN A 58 -3.00 10.32 1.60
C GLN A 58 -2.46 9.56 0.41
N VAL A 59 -1.64 8.56 0.69
CA VAL A 59 -1.28 7.49 -0.24
C VAL A 59 -1.79 6.19 0.36
N ARG A 60 -2.50 5.41 -0.41
CA ARG A 60 -2.96 4.09 0.02
C ARG A 60 -2.03 3.02 -0.50
N VAL A 61 -1.72 2.07 0.35
CA VAL A 61 -0.96 0.88 -0.03
C VAL A 61 -1.87 -0.32 0.19
N ASN A 62 -2.30 -0.91 -0.92
CA ASN A 62 -3.20 -2.05 -0.91
C ASN A 62 -2.40 -3.33 -1.11
N ILE A 63 -2.60 -4.29 -0.21
CA ILE A 63 -1.96 -5.59 -0.28
C ILE A 63 -3.00 -6.59 -0.72
N HIS A 64 -2.85 -7.11 -1.94
CA HIS A 64 -3.76 -8.08 -2.55
C HIS A 64 -3.16 -9.47 -2.46
N VAL A 65 -3.94 -10.44 -2.01
CA VAL A 65 -3.49 -11.83 -1.92
C VAL A 65 -4.59 -12.73 -2.49
N PRO A 66 -4.24 -13.61 -3.45
CA PRO A 66 -5.18 -14.58 -3.98
C PRO A 66 -5.72 -15.48 -2.88
N ASP A 67 -7.01 -15.82 -2.97
CA ASP A 67 -7.66 -16.70 -2.02
C ASP A 67 -7.13 -18.13 -2.14
N LEU A 68 -7.18 -18.85 -1.03
CA LEU A 68 -6.85 -20.26 -1.01
C LEU A 68 -7.98 -21.07 -1.60
N LEU A 69 -7.66 -21.94 -2.56
CA LEU A 69 -8.62 -22.87 -3.11
C LEU A 69 -8.76 -24.05 -2.15
N LYS A 70 -9.95 -24.22 -1.59
CA LYS A 70 -10.35 -25.38 -0.81
C LYS A 70 -11.22 -26.27 -1.68
N ASN A 71 -11.34 -27.53 -1.35
CA ASN A 71 -12.24 -28.44 -2.03
C ASN A 71 -11.97 -28.61 -3.54
N LYS A 72 -10.71 -28.93 -3.89
CA LYS A 72 -10.29 -29.11 -5.29
C LYS A 72 -10.95 -30.29 -6.00
N SER A 73 -11.40 -31.28 -5.25
CA SER A 73 -11.82 -32.58 -5.79
C SER A 73 -13.33 -32.83 -5.77
N LYS A 74 -14.13 -31.87 -5.31
CA LYS A 74 -15.56 -32.08 -5.13
C LYS A 74 -16.39 -30.89 -5.63
N GLY A 75 -17.05 -31.06 -6.76
CA GLY A 75 -18.04 -30.10 -7.22
C GLY A 75 -17.52 -28.68 -7.36
N ASN A 76 -18.29 -27.70 -6.87
CA ASN A 76 -17.95 -26.31 -7.02
C ASN A 76 -16.74 -25.90 -6.18
N PRO A 77 -15.79 -25.15 -6.74
CA PRO A 77 -14.64 -24.69 -5.98
C PRO A 77 -15.07 -23.75 -4.84
N VAL A 78 -14.40 -23.89 -3.70
CA VAL A 78 -14.60 -23.02 -2.53
C VAL A 78 -13.30 -22.28 -2.27
N TYR A 79 -13.38 -20.97 -2.17
CA TYR A 79 -12.25 -20.11 -1.92
C TYR A 79 -12.30 -19.49 -0.53
N ARG A 80 -11.16 -19.39 0.12
CA ARG A 80 -11.04 -18.77 1.44
C ARG A 80 -9.97 -17.70 1.43
N THR A 81 -10.19 -16.66 2.21
CA THR A 81 -9.19 -15.59 2.43
C THR A 81 -7.91 -16.20 2.98
N ASN A 82 -6.79 -15.87 2.37
CA ASN A 82 -5.48 -16.30 2.85
C ASN A 82 -5.00 -15.32 3.94
N ILE A 83 -5.56 -15.44 5.13
CA ILE A 83 -5.25 -14.55 6.25
C ILE A 83 -3.77 -14.61 6.64
N PRO A 84 -3.12 -15.79 6.77
CA PRO A 84 -1.70 -15.82 7.14
C PRO A 84 -0.81 -15.04 6.18
N ARG A 85 -1.08 -15.15 4.88
CA ARG A 85 -0.27 -14.42 3.88
C ARG A 85 -0.53 -12.92 3.93
N LEU A 86 -1.79 -12.50 4.12
CA LEU A 86 -2.12 -11.08 4.30
C LEU A 86 -1.39 -10.50 5.51
N ILE A 87 -1.36 -11.22 6.62
CA ILE A 87 -0.65 -10.77 7.83
C ILE A 87 0.85 -10.63 7.55
N GLU A 88 1.44 -11.63 6.91
CA GLU A 88 2.87 -11.65 6.61
C GLU A 88 3.29 -10.45 5.78
N VAL A 89 2.61 -10.23 4.66
CA VAL A 89 2.94 -9.12 3.76
C VAL A 89 2.61 -7.77 4.39
N LYS A 90 1.48 -7.67 5.09
CA LYS A 90 1.08 -6.43 5.79
C LYS A 90 2.13 -6.00 6.80
N LYS A 91 2.59 -6.92 7.65
CA LYS A 91 3.60 -6.59 8.67
C LYS A 91 4.91 -6.14 8.04
N ALA A 92 5.32 -6.80 6.96
CA ALA A 92 6.54 -6.43 6.25
C ALA A 92 6.42 -5.03 5.63
N VAL A 93 5.30 -4.75 4.99
CA VAL A 93 5.05 -3.43 4.37
C VAL A 93 5.06 -2.33 5.43
N ILE A 94 4.34 -2.52 6.53
CA ILE A 94 4.32 -1.54 7.62
C ILE A 94 5.73 -1.35 8.19
N GLY A 95 6.49 -2.44 8.35
CA GLY A 95 7.86 -2.38 8.86
C GLY A 95 8.80 -1.60 7.96
N VAL A 96 8.64 -1.69 6.64
CA VAL A 96 9.45 -0.96 5.67
C VAL A 96 9.07 0.51 5.61
N LEU A 97 7.77 0.79 5.51
CA LEU A 97 7.29 2.16 5.31
C LEU A 97 7.29 2.97 6.61
N LYS A 98 6.79 2.41 7.70
CA LYS A 98 6.76 3.07 9.02
C LYS A 98 6.34 4.55 8.92
N ASN A 99 6.86 5.35 9.82
CA ASN A 99 6.75 6.81 9.74
C ASN A 99 7.98 7.33 9.01
N HIS A 100 7.77 8.08 7.97
CA HIS A 100 8.83 8.58 7.12
C HIS A 100 8.87 10.10 7.15
N PHE A 101 10.05 10.65 7.33
CA PHE A 101 10.26 12.09 7.41
C PHE A 101 11.37 12.51 6.46
N GLU A 102 11.03 13.43 5.56
CA GLU A 102 12.01 14.04 4.65
C GLU A 102 12.32 15.46 5.11
N SER A 103 13.35 15.62 5.92
CA SER A 103 13.65 16.89 6.56
C SER A 103 13.97 18.01 5.58
N GLY A 104 14.58 17.71 4.45
CA GLY A 104 14.93 18.70 3.43
C GLY A 104 13.78 19.05 2.49
N GLU A 105 12.78 18.20 2.39
CA GLU A 105 11.70 18.30 1.40
C GLU A 105 10.41 18.89 1.96
N GLY A 106 10.29 18.97 3.27
CA GLY A 106 9.10 19.55 3.90
C GLY A 106 7.87 18.65 3.89
N TRP A 107 8.03 17.34 3.85
CA TRP A 107 6.91 16.41 3.91
C TRP A 107 7.25 15.20 4.75
N ASN A 108 6.19 14.56 5.24
CA ASN A 108 6.33 13.31 5.99
C ASN A 108 5.05 12.50 5.84
N TRP A 109 5.15 11.19 6.13
CA TRP A 109 3.98 10.37 6.32
C TRP A 109 4.03 9.62 7.65
N SER A 110 2.85 9.25 8.11
CA SER A 110 2.68 8.30 9.21
C SER A 110 1.70 7.22 8.76
N VAL A 111 1.89 6.02 9.28
CA VAL A 111 0.95 4.94 9.02
C VAL A 111 -0.33 5.23 9.83
N GLY A 112 -1.43 5.42 9.11
CA GLY A 112 -2.73 5.70 9.70
C GLY A 112 -3.61 4.46 9.74
N LEU A 113 -4.82 4.58 9.20
CA LEU A 113 -5.80 3.51 9.23
C LEU A 113 -5.34 2.31 8.42
N VAL A 114 -5.48 1.11 9.00
CA VAL A 114 -5.29 -0.17 8.32
C VAL A 114 -6.64 -0.87 8.32
N ASN A 115 -7.22 -1.04 7.13
CA ASN A 115 -8.52 -1.67 6.99
C ASN A 115 -8.42 -3.19 7.16
N PRO A 116 -9.48 -3.86 7.66
CA PRO A 116 -9.53 -5.32 7.65
C PRO A 116 -9.60 -5.85 6.22
N PRO A 117 -9.37 -7.16 6.01
CA PRO A 117 -9.45 -7.74 4.68
C PRO A 117 -10.79 -7.49 4.01
N MET A 118 -10.72 -7.08 2.74
CA MET A 118 -11.88 -6.81 1.91
C MET A 118 -11.82 -7.68 0.66
N LYS A 119 -12.99 -8.13 0.20
CA LYS A 119 -13.10 -8.93 -1.02
C LYS A 119 -12.94 -8.03 -2.24
N GLU A 120 -12.09 -8.44 -3.18
CA GLU A 120 -12.00 -7.79 -4.48
C GLU A 120 -13.15 -8.21 -5.37
N VAL A 121 -13.87 -7.24 -5.92
CA VAL A 121 -15.03 -7.50 -6.76
C VAL A 121 -14.60 -8.19 -8.06
N GLY A 122 -15.22 -9.33 -8.37
CA GLY A 122 -14.98 -10.07 -9.61
C GLY A 122 -13.74 -10.97 -9.60
N HIS A 123 -13.00 -11.04 -8.51
CA HIS A 123 -11.81 -11.85 -8.39
C HIS A 123 -11.77 -12.63 -7.09
N ASN A 124 -11.12 -13.80 -7.10
CA ASN A 124 -10.94 -14.62 -5.90
C ASN A 124 -9.70 -14.15 -5.15
N GLU A 125 -9.79 -12.97 -4.60
CA GLU A 125 -8.73 -12.39 -3.78
C GLU A 125 -9.32 -11.45 -2.75
N HIS A 126 -8.55 -11.22 -1.69
CA HIS A 126 -8.84 -10.21 -0.69
C HIS A 126 -7.67 -9.25 -0.59
N PHE A 127 -7.95 -8.04 -0.15
CA PHE A 127 -6.89 -7.05 0.04
C PHE A 127 -7.06 -6.31 1.36
N VAL A 128 -5.93 -5.83 1.87
CA VAL A 128 -5.85 -4.96 3.04
C VAL A 128 -5.34 -3.62 2.55
N SER A 129 -5.96 -2.54 2.99
CA SER A 129 -5.55 -1.18 2.61
C SER A 129 -4.90 -0.48 3.80
N ILE A 130 -3.69 0.03 3.59
CA ILE A 130 -2.93 0.79 4.58
C ILE A 130 -2.92 2.24 4.13
N ALA A 131 -3.33 3.16 5.02
CA ALA A 131 -3.27 4.58 4.73
C ALA A 131 -1.94 5.15 5.20
N LEU A 132 -1.22 5.81 4.30
CA LEU A 132 -0.10 6.68 4.66
C LEU A 132 -0.66 8.09 4.71
N ASP A 133 -0.76 8.64 5.92
CA ASP A 133 -1.25 10.00 6.12
C ASP A 133 -0.10 10.98 5.92
N ILE A 134 -0.26 11.86 4.95
CA ILE A 134 0.82 12.73 4.47
C ILE A 134 0.57 14.15 4.92
N THR A 135 1.63 14.78 5.42
CA THR A 135 1.65 16.21 5.71
C THR A 135 2.72 16.86 4.83
N VAL A 136 2.33 17.88 4.10
CA VAL A 136 3.24 18.68 3.27
C VAL A 136 3.27 20.09 3.82
N ARG A 137 4.47 20.61 4.05
CA ARG A 137 4.69 21.97 4.50
C ARG A 137 5.31 22.78 3.37
N ASP A 138 4.64 23.84 2.99
CA ASP A 138 5.14 24.75 1.97
C ASP A 138 6.14 25.72 2.59
N ARG A 139 7.42 25.55 2.26
CA ARG A 139 8.50 26.38 2.80
C ARG A 139 8.73 27.63 2.00
N THR A 140 8.13 27.76 0.84
CA THR A 140 8.33 28.96 -0.01
C THR A 140 7.68 30.18 0.59
N ASN A 141 6.72 30.00 1.48
CA ASN A 141 6.01 31.09 2.15
C ASN A 141 6.70 31.58 3.42
N ASN A 142 7.86 31.03 3.75
CA ASN A 142 8.61 31.37 4.96
C ASN A 142 9.75 32.35 4.64
N GLN A 143 9.44 33.31 3.83
CA GLN A 143 10.42 34.31 3.39
C GLN A 143 10.58 35.44 4.40
#